data_b3553645af35a53ecc1926de71d783eb
#
_entry.id   b3553645af35a53ecc1926de71d783eb
#
_cell.length_a   1.000
_cell.length_b   1.000
_cell.length_c   1.000
_cell.angle_alpha   90.00
_cell.angle_beta   90.00
_cell.angle_gamma   90.00
#
_symmetry.space_group_name_H-M   'P 1'
#
loop_
_entity.id
_entity.type
_entity.pdbx_description
1 polymer ?
#
loop_
_entity_poly.entity_id
_entity_poly.type
_entity_poly.pdbx_seq_one_letter_code
_entity_poly.pdbx_strand_id
1 'polypeptide(L)'
;MSSDATRSGMSTEELRDFYLRYVDLANKREFHRMADFAHDEVIMGGTPVKRDDMVAEFYKHVEAVPDFHWEIQELVADGDRVAARLVDTGTPVKEWNGLAPTGASVSFAETAFYRVEDGRFKSMWYLMDADTVRRQLAGGPAD
;
A
#
# COMPACT_ATOMS: atom_id res chain seq x y z
N MET A 1 3.46 16.87 26.50
CA MET A 1 3.44 17.25 25.08
C MET A 1 3.89 16.10 24.23
N SER A 2 3.14 15.79 23.21
CA SER A 2 3.47 14.68 22.35
C SER A 2 4.48 15.10 21.30
N SER A 3 5.65 14.46 21.29
CA SER A 3 6.63 14.67 20.24
C SER A 3 6.21 14.01 18.93
N ASP A 4 5.25 13.09 18.99
CA ASP A 4 4.77 12.35 17.80
C ASP A 4 4.04 13.25 16.82
N ALA A 5 3.14 14.11 17.32
CA ALA A 5 2.43 15.08 16.49
C ALA A 5 3.41 16.03 15.81
N THR A 6 4.50 16.43 16.51
CA THR A 6 5.54 17.29 15.97
C THR A 6 6.34 16.56 14.89
N ARG A 7 6.62 15.27 15.07
CA ARG A 7 7.38 14.48 14.11
C ARG A 7 6.66 14.28 12.80
N SER A 8 5.35 14.07 12.83
CA SER A 8 4.59 13.89 11.59
C SER A 8 4.51 15.20 10.80
N GLY A 9 4.52 16.33 11.49
CA GLY A 9 4.29 17.64 10.89
C GLY A 9 2.83 17.85 10.52
N MET A 10 1.92 17.01 11.04
CA MET A 10 0.52 17.00 10.64
C MET A 10 -0.39 16.81 11.86
N SER A 11 -1.57 17.42 11.80
CA SER A 11 -2.66 17.10 12.72
C SER A 11 -3.21 15.71 12.38
N THR A 12 -4.05 15.18 13.27
CA THR A 12 -4.71 13.89 13.01
C THR A 12 -5.54 13.94 11.74
N GLU A 13 -6.29 15.02 11.51
CA GLU A 13 -7.11 15.18 10.31
C GLU A 13 -6.24 15.26 9.05
N GLU A 14 -5.15 16.02 9.11
CA GLU A 14 -4.22 16.13 8.00
C GLU A 14 -3.56 14.79 7.68
N LEU A 15 -3.24 14.02 8.72
CA LEU A 15 -2.63 12.71 8.57
C LEU A 15 -3.58 11.73 7.90
N ARG A 16 -4.87 11.75 8.31
CA ARG A 16 -5.90 10.93 7.66
C ARG A 16 -6.06 11.30 6.19
N ASP A 17 -6.17 12.61 5.91
CA ASP A 17 -6.32 13.11 4.55
C ASP A 17 -5.12 12.75 3.68
N PHE A 18 -3.92 12.84 4.24
CA PHE A 18 -2.69 12.47 3.56
C PHE A 18 -2.74 11.01 3.10
N TYR A 19 -3.17 10.11 3.98
CA TYR A 19 -3.27 8.69 3.63
C TYR A 19 -4.33 8.43 2.56
N LEU A 20 -5.48 9.11 2.66
CA LEU A 20 -6.52 8.99 1.64
C LEU A 20 -6.01 9.42 0.26
N ARG A 21 -5.25 10.52 0.21
CA ARG A 21 -4.66 11.00 -1.04
C ARG A 21 -3.60 10.04 -1.57
N TYR A 22 -2.85 9.39 -0.69
CA TYR A 22 -1.87 8.39 -1.08
C TYR A 22 -2.53 7.17 -1.74
N VAL A 23 -3.59 6.66 -1.15
CA VAL A 23 -4.31 5.52 -1.73
C VAL A 23 -4.96 5.91 -3.06
N ASP A 24 -5.49 7.13 -3.16
CA ASP A 24 -6.04 7.64 -4.41
C ASP A 24 -4.96 7.72 -5.50
N LEU A 25 -3.79 8.21 -5.16
CA LEU A 25 -2.64 8.24 -6.07
C LEU A 25 -2.32 6.83 -6.58
N ALA A 26 -2.29 5.85 -5.68
CA ALA A 26 -1.97 4.47 -6.05
C ALA A 26 -3.04 3.89 -6.97
N ASN A 27 -4.32 4.13 -6.68
CA ASN A 27 -5.42 3.65 -7.52
C ASN A 27 -5.41 4.32 -8.90
N LYS A 28 -4.94 5.56 -9.00
CA LYS A 28 -4.81 6.29 -10.25
C LYS A 28 -3.49 6.02 -10.99
N ARG A 29 -2.61 5.23 -10.39
CA ARG A 29 -1.28 4.89 -10.96
C ARG A 29 -0.35 6.10 -11.09
N GLU A 30 -0.54 7.13 -10.26
CA GLU A 30 0.27 8.35 -10.29
C GLU A 30 1.54 8.21 -9.46
N PHE A 31 2.23 7.09 -9.58
CA PHE A 31 3.43 6.76 -8.79
C PHE A 31 4.58 7.75 -9.03
N HIS A 32 4.57 8.46 -10.15
CA HIS A 32 5.56 9.49 -10.43
C HIS A 32 5.51 10.65 -9.42
N ARG A 33 4.41 10.77 -8.67
CA ARG A 33 4.24 11.79 -7.64
C ARG A 33 4.64 11.30 -6.24
N MET A 34 5.28 10.15 -6.15
CA MET A 34 5.59 9.56 -4.84
C MET A 34 6.51 10.44 -3.98
N ALA A 35 7.31 11.33 -4.60
CA ALA A 35 8.16 12.26 -3.86
C ALA A 35 7.36 13.19 -2.94
N ASP A 36 6.08 13.44 -3.26
CA ASP A 36 5.20 14.24 -2.41
C ASP A 36 4.75 13.46 -1.17
N PHE A 37 4.89 12.13 -1.16
CA PHE A 37 4.34 11.26 -0.13
C PHE A 37 5.41 10.48 0.65
N ALA A 38 6.59 10.29 0.10
CA ALA A 38 7.62 9.46 0.72
C ALA A 38 8.97 10.16 0.72
N HIS A 39 9.73 9.92 1.77
CA HIS A 39 11.12 10.39 1.84
C HIS A 39 11.97 9.68 0.78
N ASP A 40 13.18 10.18 0.53
CA ASP A 40 14.12 9.57 -0.42
C ASP A 40 14.38 8.11 -0.10
N GLU A 41 14.35 7.77 1.17
CA GLU A 41 14.51 6.41 1.67
C GLU A 41 13.41 6.13 2.67
N VAL A 42 12.77 4.99 2.53
CA VAL A 42 11.67 4.54 3.38
C VAL A 42 12.05 3.19 3.98
N ILE A 43 11.77 3.01 5.26
CA ILE A 43 11.98 1.72 5.91
C ILE A 43 10.78 0.84 5.60
N MET A 44 10.98 -0.19 4.79
CA MET A 44 9.90 -1.10 4.39
C MET A 44 10.13 -2.47 5.02
N GLY A 45 9.24 -2.85 5.95
CA GLY A 45 9.38 -4.10 6.66
C GLY A 45 10.70 -4.21 7.42
N GLY A 46 11.22 -3.09 7.92
CA GLY A 46 12.49 -3.05 8.64
C GLY A 46 13.72 -2.86 7.76
N THR A 47 13.58 -2.83 6.44
CA THR A 47 14.69 -2.69 5.50
C THR A 47 14.65 -1.32 4.81
N PRO A 48 15.75 -0.56 4.80
CA PRO A 48 15.79 0.69 4.04
C PRO A 48 15.66 0.44 2.54
N VAL A 49 14.75 1.17 1.90
CA VAL A 49 14.49 1.06 0.46
C VAL A 49 14.47 2.47 -0.13
N LYS A 50 15.16 2.66 -1.23
CA LYS A 50 15.11 3.96 -1.92
C LYS A 50 13.75 4.16 -2.56
N ARG A 51 13.25 5.40 -2.51
CA ARG A 51 11.95 5.73 -3.08
C ARG A 51 11.81 5.30 -4.54
N ASP A 52 12.85 5.47 -5.34
CA ASP A 52 12.81 5.07 -6.74
C ASP A 52 12.62 3.55 -6.91
N ASP A 53 13.24 2.78 -6.04
CA ASP A 53 13.07 1.32 -6.05
C ASP A 53 11.67 0.92 -5.60
N MET A 54 11.11 1.63 -4.62
CA MET A 54 9.75 1.42 -4.19
C MET A 54 8.75 1.70 -5.32
N VAL A 55 8.97 2.80 -6.05
CA VAL A 55 8.12 3.17 -7.21
C VAL A 55 8.21 2.09 -8.28
N ALA A 56 9.41 1.58 -8.55
CA ALA A 56 9.60 0.50 -9.54
C ALA A 56 8.80 -0.76 -9.14
N GLU A 57 8.76 -1.08 -7.85
CA GLU A 57 7.98 -2.22 -7.36
C GLU A 57 6.47 -1.99 -7.52
N PHE A 58 5.99 -0.77 -7.30
CA PHE A 58 4.59 -0.44 -7.56
C PHE A 58 4.22 -0.63 -9.03
N TYR A 59 5.07 -0.19 -9.95
CA TYR A 59 4.83 -0.39 -11.39
C TYR A 59 4.80 -1.86 -11.75
N LYS A 60 5.72 -2.66 -11.21
CA LYS A 60 5.71 -4.11 -11.41
C LYS A 60 4.42 -4.75 -10.91
N HIS A 61 3.95 -4.31 -9.76
CA HIS A 61 2.73 -4.82 -9.14
C HIS A 61 1.52 -4.59 -10.05
N VAL A 62 1.36 -3.37 -10.57
CA VAL A 62 0.21 -3.06 -11.42
C VAL A 62 0.37 -3.58 -12.85
N GLU A 63 1.59 -3.88 -13.30
CA GLU A 63 1.78 -4.60 -14.55
C GLU A 63 1.30 -6.03 -14.43
N ALA A 64 1.52 -6.66 -13.29
CA ALA A 64 1.07 -8.03 -13.05
C ALA A 64 -0.43 -8.10 -12.81
N VAL A 65 -1.00 -7.07 -12.17
CA VAL A 65 -2.43 -7.01 -11.85
C VAL A 65 -2.95 -5.62 -12.28
N PRO A 66 -3.23 -5.43 -13.59
CA PRO A 66 -3.57 -4.09 -14.10
C PRO A 66 -4.81 -3.46 -13.49
N ASP A 67 -5.78 -4.26 -13.08
CA ASP A 67 -7.01 -3.81 -12.44
C ASP A 67 -6.93 -3.80 -10.91
N PHE A 68 -5.73 -3.85 -10.35
CA PHE A 68 -5.57 -3.84 -8.89
C PHE A 68 -6.20 -2.58 -8.29
N HIS A 69 -6.99 -2.78 -7.23
CA HIS A 69 -7.68 -1.68 -6.56
C HIS A 69 -7.53 -1.84 -5.05
N TRP A 70 -7.13 -0.77 -4.39
CA TRP A 70 -7.04 -0.69 -2.94
C TRP A 70 -8.27 0.00 -2.39
N GLU A 71 -9.01 -0.66 -1.51
CA GLU A 71 -10.19 -0.08 -0.87
C GLU A 71 -10.01 -0.06 0.63
N ILE A 72 -10.01 1.14 1.20
CA ILE A 72 -9.85 1.32 2.64
C ILE A 72 -11.13 0.91 3.35
N GLN A 73 -11.02 -0.02 4.29
CA GLN A 73 -12.14 -0.46 5.13
C GLN A 73 -12.12 0.23 6.48
N GLU A 74 -10.93 0.48 7.01
CA GLU A 74 -10.76 1.06 8.33
C GLU A 74 -9.47 1.84 8.36
N LEU A 75 -9.50 3.03 8.97
CA LEU A 75 -8.35 3.92 8.99
C LEU A 75 -8.24 4.55 10.37
N VAL A 76 -7.08 4.40 11.00
CA VAL A 76 -6.76 4.98 12.29
C VAL A 76 -5.51 5.82 12.13
N ALA A 77 -5.55 7.06 12.61
CA ALA A 77 -4.40 7.95 12.62
C ALA A 77 -4.19 8.51 14.02
N ASP A 78 -2.96 8.54 14.47
CA ASP A 78 -2.62 9.07 15.79
C ASP A 78 -1.14 9.48 15.80
N GLY A 79 -0.86 10.73 16.13
CA GLY A 79 0.50 11.25 16.21
C GLY A 79 1.23 11.19 14.89
N ASP A 80 2.20 10.30 14.76
CA ASP A 80 2.96 10.08 13.54
C ASP A 80 2.60 8.74 12.86
N ARG A 81 1.54 8.08 13.31
CA ARG A 81 1.18 6.73 12.88
C ARG A 81 -0.14 6.69 12.13
N VAL A 82 -0.16 5.85 11.11
CA VAL A 82 -1.37 5.50 10.38
C VAL A 82 -1.49 3.99 10.36
N ALA A 83 -2.66 3.47 10.65
CA ALA A 83 -2.98 2.06 10.50
C ALA A 83 -4.21 1.93 9.61
N ALA A 84 -4.16 1.02 8.66
CA ALA A 84 -5.27 0.82 7.74
C ALA A 84 -5.55 -0.65 7.51
N ARG A 85 -6.81 -0.98 7.36
CA ARG A 85 -7.26 -2.28 6.90
C ARG A 85 -7.93 -2.05 5.55
N LEU A 86 -7.47 -2.79 4.55
CA LEU A 86 -7.93 -2.63 3.17
C LEU A 86 -8.46 -3.95 2.63
N VAL A 87 -9.31 -3.85 1.63
CA VAL A 87 -9.62 -4.97 0.74
C VAL A 87 -8.99 -4.65 -0.61
N ASP A 88 -8.14 -5.55 -1.07
CA ASP A 88 -7.45 -5.44 -2.34
C ASP A 88 -8.06 -6.41 -3.33
N THR A 89 -8.34 -5.94 -4.54
CA THR A 89 -8.98 -6.74 -5.59
C THR A 89 -8.22 -6.62 -6.90
N GLY A 90 -8.31 -7.64 -7.73
CA GLY A 90 -7.74 -7.60 -9.07
C GLY A 90 -7.67 -8.97 -9.71
N THR A 91 -7.20 -8.98 -10.96
CA THR A 91 -7.04 -10.21 -11.74
C THR A 91 -5.62 -10.27 -12.29
N PRO A 92 -4.75 -11.13 -11.73
CA PRO A 92 -3.38 -11.25 -12.21
C PRO A 92 -3.34 -11.71 -13.68
N VAL A 93 -2.45 -11.09 -14.45
CA VAL A 93 -2.19 -11.47 -15.86
C VAL A 93 -0.75 -11.92 -16.07
N LYS A 94 0.11 -11.75 -15.07
CA LYS A 94 1.52 -12.20 -15.04
C LYS A 94 1.79 -12.81 -13.68
N GLU A 95 2.95 -13.43 -13.54
CA GLU A 95 3.40 -13.90 -12.23
C GLU A 95 3.41 -12.74 -11.25
N TRP A 96 2.82 -12.97 -10.08
CA TRP A 96 2.63 -11.97 -9.05
C TRP A 96 2.90 -12.59 -7.70
N ASN A 97 3.87 -12.02 -6.96
CA ASN A 97 4.29 -12.53 -5.66
C ASN A 97 4.61 -14.04 -5.68
N GLY A 98 5.23 -14.48 -6.76
CA GLY A 98 5.61 -15.90 -6.92
C GLY A 98 4.47 -16.81 -7.36
N LEU A 99 3.29 -16.26 -7.66
CA LEU A 99 2.13 -17.04 -8.05
C LEU A 99 1.80 -16.81 -9.52
N ALA A 100 1.57 -17.89 -10.25
CA ALA A 100 1.21 -17.82 -11.67
C ALA A 100 -0.24 -17.36 -11.82
N PRO A 101 -0.56 -16.58 -12.86
CA PRO A 101 -1.96 -16.20 -13.13
C PRO A 101 -2.75 -17.42 -13.58
N THR A 102 -4.03 -17.46 -13.20
CA THR A 102 -4.94 -18.56 -13.57
C THR A 102 -6.19 -18.06 -14.27
N GLY A 103 -6.33 -16.74 -14.43
CA GLY A 103 -7.56 -16.13 -14.92
C GLY A 103 -8.55 -15.80 -13.81
N ALA A 104 -8.33 -16.30 -12.60
CA ALA A 104 -9.19 -15.99 -11.46
C ALA A 104 -8.88 -14.60 -10.93
N SER A 105 -9.93 -13.91 -10.47
CA SER A 105 -9.80 -12.67 -9.73
C SER A 105 -9.57 -12.95 -8.25
N VAL A 106 -8.91 -12.03 -7.57
CA VAL A 106 -8.65 -12.13 -6.14
C VAL A 106 -9.32 -10.98 -5.40
N SER A 107 -9.71 -11.25 -4.15
CA SER A 107 -10.22 -10.26 -3.20
C SER A 107 -9.73 -10.68 -1.82
N PHE A 108 -8.89 -9.87 -1.20
CA PHE A 108 -8.23 -10.28 0.03
C PHE A 108 -7.96 -9.08 0.94
N ALA A 109 -7.72 -9.39 2.21
CA ALA A 109 -7.43 -8.36 3.21
C ALA A 109 -5.96 -7.99 3.21
N GLU A 110 -5.70 -6.70 3.38
CA GLU A 110 -4.37 -6.18 3.64
C GLU A 110 -4.43 -5.32 4.88
N THR A 111 -3.41 -5.45 5.75
CA THR A 111 -3.24 -4.60 6.92
C THR A 111 -1.93 -3.84 6.75
N ALA A 112 -1.96 -2.53 6.97
CA ALA A 112 -0.78 -1.70 6.75
C ALA A 112 -0.58 -0.72 7.90
N PHE A 113 0.67 -0.53 8.27
CA PHE A 113 1.08 0.42 9.30
C PHE A 113 2.14 1.35 8.72
N TYR A 114 2.01 2.64 9.01
CA TYR A 114 2.90 3.64 8.46
C TYR A 114 3.36 4.58 9.56
N ARG A 115 4.56 5.12 9.41
CA ARG A 115 5.01 6.25 10.18
C ARG A 115 5.28 7.40 9.24
N VAL A 116 4.75 8.57 9.59
CA VAL A 116 4.95 9.81 8.84
C VAL A 116 5.87 10.72 9.65
N GLU A 117 6.84 11.30 8.98
CA GLU A 117 7.80 12.20 9.58
C GLU A 117 7.99 13.36 8.62
N ASP A 118 7.86 14.59 9.12
CA ASP A 118 7.99 15.79 8.29
C ASP A 118 7.11 15.75 7.04
N GLY A 119 5.86 15.32 7.22
CA GLY A 119 4.85 15.35 6.16
C GLY A 119 4.94 14.26 5.11
N ARG A 120 5.82 13.27 5.27
CA ARG A 120 6.00 12.18 4.30
C ARG A 120 6.25 10.86 4.99
N PHE A 121 5.94 9.76 4.32
CA PHE A 121 6.18 8.42 4.84
C PHE A 121 7.66 8.20 5.12
N LYS A 122 7.97 7.81 6.35
CA LYS A 122 9.31 7.40 6.78
C LYS A 122 9.41 5.88 6.86
N SER A 123 8.34 5.21 7.29
CA SER A 123 8.33 3.76 7.29
C SER A 123 6.97 3.23 6.85
N MET A 124 6.99 2.06 6.23
CA MET A 124 5.81 1.37 5.75
C MET A 124 5.94 -0.12 6.10
N TRP A 125 4.86 -0.69 6.58
CA TRP A 125 4.78 -2.11 6.86
C TRP A 125 3.40 -2.58 6.40
N TYR A 126 3.34 -3.68 5.68
CA TYR A 126 2.05 -4.22 5.26
C TYR A 126 2.11 -5.73 5.21
N LEU A 127 0.94 -6.34 5.39
CA LEU A 127 0.75 -7.78 5.33
C LEU A 127 -0.50 -8.06 4.51
N MET A 128 -0.33 -8.82 3.43
CA MET A 128 -1.43 -9.29 2.60
C MET A 128 -1.77 -10.72 2.99
N ASP A 129 -3.06 -11.06 2.91
CA ASP A 129 -3.55 -12.41 3.16
C ASP A 129 -3.20 -13.33 1.99
N ALA A 130 -1.95 -13.76 1.95
CA ALA A 130 -1.40 -14.55 0.84
C ALA A 130 -2.07 -15.91 0.71
N ASP A 131 -2.54 -16.48 1.81
CA ASP A 131 -3.19 -17.78 1.78
C ASP A 131 -4.53 -17.73 1.05
N THR A 132 -5.32 -16.68 1.32
CA THR A 132 -6.58 -16.44 0.59
C THR A 132 -6.30 -16.24 -0.89
N VAL A 133 -5.28 -15.46 -1.24
CA VAL A 133 -4.89 -15.23 -2.65
C VAL A 133 -4.57 -16.56 -3.33
N ARG A 134 -3.77 -17.39 -2.68
CA ARG A 134 -3.36 -18.69 -3.23
C ARG A 134 -4.59 -19.57 -3.49
N ARG A 135 -5.51 -19.61 -2.55
CA ARG A 135 -6.72 -20.44 -2.71
C ARG A 135 -7.60 -19.93 -3.84
N GLN A 136 -7.76 -18.62 -3.96
CA GLN A 136 -8.59 -18.02 -5.01
C GLN A 136 -8.00 -18.27 -6.39
N LEU A 137 -6.69 -18.13 -6.54
CA LEU A 137 -6.02 -18.42 -7.81
C LEU A 137 -6.13 -19.90 -8.18
N ALA A 138 -5.99 -20.79 -7.20
CA ALA A 138 -6.10 -22.23 -7.45
C ALA A 138 -7.50 -22.63 -7.90
N GLY A 139 -8.54 -21.83 -7.58
CA GLY A 139 -9.90 -22.08 -8.05
C GLY A 139 -10.10 -21.84 -9.54
N GLY A 140 -9.15 -21.14 -10.19
CA GLY A 140 -9.23 -20.81 -11.60
C GLY A 140 -10.27 -19.74 -11.90
N PRO A 141 -10.55 -19.48 -13.20
CA PRO A 141 -11.50 -18.45 -13.59
C PRO A 141 -12.89 -18.74 -13.05
N ALA A 142 -13.63 -17.68 -12.72
CA ALA A 142 -15.05 -17.84 -12.35
C ALA A 142 -15.85 -18.26 -13.58
N ASP A 143 -16.79 -19.14 -13.35
CA ASP A 143 -17.69 -19.63 -14.43
C ASP A 143 -18.72 -18.58 -14.83
#